data_592c41afd8ac2740b0c87448b15a7cfb
#
_entry.id   592c41afd8ac2740b0c87448b15a7cfb
#
_cell.length_a   1.000
_cell.length_b   1.000
_cell.length_c   1.000
_cell.angle_alpha   90.00
_cell.angle_beta   90.00
_cell.angle_gamma   90.00
#
_symmetry.space_group_name_H-M   'P 1'
#
loop_
_entity.id
_entity.type
_entity.pdbx_description
1 polymer ?
#
loop_
_entity_poly.entity_id
_entity_poly.type
_entity_poly.pdbx_seq_one_letter_code
_entity_poly.pdbx_strand_id
1 'polypeptide(L)'
;HPIYKDLLSHIEKESKINLSGYNDILAGHAVDASISKVAGGTITITNKGKSEIMMPLLITYEDGTTERENVNPSQQDLILEKYRNIKSAILDPDQTSLDINPENNRYPRPGIGIRIFTGFDSPSKKDIYLSPLIGYNSYDGIMLGLSMYNSTFPAKNLKWNITPFYGFDSDQLVGQSWISYDTKFKSDKIRKIQYRLGIKSFSIANNEDANIQLRYIRIDPCITLHHYHNPASKLYSKTSLRQLWTGTDISYLEIDRFTQNITRLTHNRYNFDKLQPNELEVELEYNQYHAGSFLDSQDYLKLSLDYRHGFLFGKHRKLDIRLFAAKFLMNSQRQSSSYNNLLAQGSIALLNQGFTDYSYNDYYFDRQGQSKRAYRQIGYHGGGFKDALGSANGRIGQSNDFAMAINLKTHLPFGQAKLPLKLFFDAGYARTKSFSADPLKGEVFYSGGVMIEIGDGLFAFHLPLIVSQKISDIYKSESRNLLSKITFSMDLHRLNPWELADDYIF
;
A
#
# COMPACT_ATOMS: atom_id res chain seq x y z
N HIS A 1 14.35 2.62 -3.85
CA HIS A 1 14.31 2.07 -5.21
C HIS A 1 15.43 2.71 -6.04
N PRO A 2 16.15 2.00 -6.93
CA PRO A 2 17.27 2.54 -7.73
C PRO A 2 16.89 3.83 -8.47
N ILE A 3 15.68 3.88 -9.04
CA ILE A 3 15.18 5.05 -9.80
C ILE A 3 15.11 6.31 -8.93
N TYR A 4 14.68 6.19 -7.68
CA TYR A 4 14.64 7.34 -6.76
C TYR A 4 16.04 7.75 -6.27
N LYS A 5 16.94 6.79 -6.11
CA LYS A 5 18.34 7.08 -5.77
C LYS A 5 19.03 7.85 -6.89
N ASP A 6 18.80 7.44 -8.13
CA ASP A 6 19.35 8.12 -9.30
C ASP A 6 18.72 9.50 -9.45
N LEU A 7 17.42 9.64 -9.20
CA LEU A 7 16.71 10.93 -9.22
C LEU A 7 17.23 11.85 -8.13
N LEU A 8 17.34 11.38 -6.88
CA LEU A 8 17.85 12.18 -5.76
C LEU A 8 19.33 12.54 -5.96
N SER A 9 20.16 11.63 -6.46
CA SER A 9 21.56 11.93 -6.77
C SER A 9 21.68 12.92 -7.93
N HIS A 10 20.76 12.87 -8.88
CA HIS A 10 20.68 13.83 -9.98
C HIS A 10 20.25 15.21 -9.49
N ILE A 11 19.25 15.29 -8.62
CA ILE A 11 18.82 16.52 -7.97
C ILE A 11 19.93 17.13 -7.11
N GLU A 12 20.64 16.34 -6.31
CA GLU A 12 21.82 16.80 -5.55
C GLU A 12 22.92 17.38 -6.45
N LYS A 13 23.19 16.70 -7.56
CA LYS A 13 24.26 17.07 -8.50
C LYS A 13 23.90 18.32 -9.30
N GLU A 14 22.65 18.47 -9.71
CA GLU A 14 22.18 19.57 -10.55
C GLU A 14 21.82 20.82 -9.74
N SER A 15 21.21 20.65 -8.56
CA SER A 15 20.68 21.78 -7.76
C SER A 15 21.64 22.31 -6.72
N LYS A 16 22.76 21.60 -6.43
CA LYS A 16 23.66 21.90 -5.29
C LYS A 16 22.96 21.98 -3.94
N ILE A 17 21.77 21.40 -3.82
CA ILE A 17 21.01 21.35 -2.59
C ILE A 17 21.56 20.25 -1.70
N ASN A 18 21.98 20.59 -0.51
CA ASN A 18 22.38 19.62 0.50
C ASN A 18 21.10 18.98 1.10
N LEU A 19 20.79 17.75 0.67
CA LEU A 19 19.62 16.99 1.12
C LEU A 19 19.66 16.65 2.62
N SER A 20 20.82 16.79 3.30
CA SER A 20 20.86 16.63 4.77
C SER A 20 20.06 17.71 5.51
N GLY A 21 19.97 18.92 4.95
CA GLY A 21 19.11 20.00 5.46
C GLY A 21 17.62 19.73 5.19
N TYR A 22 17.27 18.91 4.21
CA TYR A 22 15.87 18.57 3.90
C TYR A 22 15.21 17.75 5.03
N ASN A 23 15.98 16.92 5.73
CA ASN A 23 15.50 16.19 6.91
C ASN A 23 15.17 17.13 8.08
N ASP A 24 15.91 18.21 8.27
CA ASP A 24 15.60 19.21 9.29
C ASP A 24 14.34 20.00 8.93
N ILE A 25 14.12 20.27 7.65
CA ILE A 25 12.90 20.93 7.14
C ILE A 25 11.69 20.03 7.38
N LEU A 26 11.80 18.74 7.11
CA LEU A 26 10.74 17.76 7.37
C LEU A 26 10.52 17.52 8.86
N ALA A 27 11.56 17.71 9.69
CA ALA A 27 11.50 17.55 11.15
C ALA A 27 10.82 18.72 11.89
N GLY A 28 10.22 19.67 11.17
CA GLY A 28 9.45 20.76 11.78
C GLY A 28 10.15 22.11 11.84
N HIS A 29 11.31 22.25 11.21
CA HIS A 29 11.96 23.55 10.94
C HIS A 29 11.55 24.14 9.58
N ALA A 30 10.44 23.64 9.01
CA ALA A 30 9.94 24.11 7.74
C ALA A 30 9.36 25.53 7.87
N VAL A 31 9.53 26.31 6.82
CA VAL A 31 8.72 27.49 6.54
C VAL A 31 7.41 27.01 5.92
N ASP A 32 6.28 27.47 6.42
CA ASP A 32 4.94 27.30 5.85
C ASP A 32 4.24 28.66 5.91
N ALA A 33 4.80 29.59 5.15
CA ALA A 33 4.29 30.94 5.07
C ALA A 33 3.12 31.01 4.07
N SER A 34 2.16 31.87 4.31
CA SER A 34 1.00 32.02 3.44
C SER A 34 0.46 33.45 3.44
N ILE A 35 -0.04 33.88 2.29
CA ILE A 35 -0.87 35.04 2.21
C ILE A 35 -2.31 34.66 2.56
N SER A 36 -2.76 34.98 3.78
CA SER A 36 -4.04 34.52 4.30
C SER A 36 -5.19 35.40 3.83
N LYS A 37 -4.96 36.73 3.68
CA LYS A 37 -5.98 37.67 3.26
C LYS A 37 -5.33 38.84 2.52
N VAL A 38 -6.00 39.33 1.47
CA VAL A 38 -5.72 40.62 0.83
C VAL A 38 -7.06 41.37 0.67
N ALA A 39 -7.18 42.55 1.24
CA ALA A 39 -8.39 43.32 1.15
C ALA A 39 -8.07 44.81 1.35
N GLY A 40 -8.54 45.68 0.42
CA GLY A 40 -8.52 47.15 0.57
C GLY A 40 -7.12 47.71 0.82
N GLY A 41 -6.09 47.15 0.22
CA GLY A 41 -4.71 47.60 0.47
C GLY A 41 -4.01 46.91 1.67
N THR A 42 -4.65 45.97 2.34
CA THR A 42 -4.05 45.25 3.46
C THR A 42 -3.67 43.81 3.04
N ILE A 43 -2.45 43.41 3.37
CA ILE A 43 -1.97 42.00 3.17
C ILE A 43 -1.75 41.41 4.54
N THR A 44 -2.34 40.24 4.78
CA THR A 44 -2.10 39.44 5.98
C THR A 44 -1.27 38.20 5.62
N ILE A 45 -0.12 38.05 6.26
CA ILE A 45 0.82 36.93 6.06
C ILE A 45 0.95 36.18 7.36
N THR A 46 0.85 34.87 7.29
CA THR A 46 0.98 33.95 8.44
C THR A 46 1.98 32.90 8.11
N ASN A 47 2.84 32.52 9.06
CA ASN A 47 3.75 31.37 8.94
C ASN A 47 3.35 30.29 9.96
N LYS A 48 2.84 29.17 9.48
CA LYS A 48 2.51 28.00 10.31
C LYS A 48 3.73 27.14 10.62
N GLY A 49 4.81 27.35 9.88
CA GLY A 49 6.11 26.74 10.12
C GLY A 49 6.79 27.34 11.37
N LYS A 50 7.84 26.67 11.83
CA LYS A 50 8.59 27.10 13.03
C LYS A 50 9.84 27.90 12.71
N SER A 51 10.24 27.95 11.44
CA SER A 51 11.40 28.72 11.00
C SER A 51 10.97 30.12 10.59
N GLU A 52 11.53 31.13 11.25
CA GLU A 52 11.39 32.52 10.88
C GLU A 52 12.53 32.92 9.95
N ILE A 53 12.20 33.19 8.71
CA ILE A 53 13.17 33.67 7.72
C ILE A 53 12.63 34.87 6.96
N MET A 54 13.55 35.77 6.60
CA MET A 54 13.23 36.90 5.73
C MET A 54 12.87 36.36 4.33
N MET A 55 11.69 36.79 3.85
CA MET A 55 11.18 36.38 2.54
C MET A 55 10.87 37.63 1.71
N PRO A 56 11.23 37.65 0.42
CA PRO A 56 10.83 38.75 -0.46
C PRO A 56 9.32 38.65 -0.75
N LEU A 57 8.63 39.78 -0.65
CA LEU A 57 7.23 39.94 -1.04
C LEU A 57 7.18 40.86 -2.26
N LEU A 58 6.59 40.38 -3.35
CA LEU A 58 6.33 41.16 -4.56
C LEU A 58 4.85 41.54 -4.60
N ILE A 59 4.56 42.84 -4.60
CA ILE A 59 3.22 43.38 -4.67
C ILE A 59 3.04 44.04 -6.03
N THR A 60 1.93 43.75 -6.70
CA THR A 60 1.51 44.43 -7.93
C THR A 60 0.21 45.17 -7.65
N TYR A 61 0.18 46.44 -7.93
CA TYR A 61 -0.99 47.28 -7.77
C TYR A 61 -1.89 47.28 -9.02
N GLU A 62 -3.11 47.81 -8.88
CA GLU A 62 -4.06 47.90 -10.01
C GLU A 62 -3.57 48.82 -11.13
N ASP A 63 -2.76 49.83 -10.80
CA ASP A 63 -2.14 50.73 -11.78
C ASP A 63 -0.96 50.08 -12.56
N GLY A 64 -0.64 48.81 -12.25
CA GLY A 64 0.44 48.06 -12.89
C GLY A 64 1.83 48.29 -12.28
N THR A 65 1.96 49.17 -11.30
CA THR A 65 3.24 49.39 -10.58
C THR A 65 3.53 48.20 -9.67
N THR A 66 4.82 47.93 -9.43
CA THR A 66 5.29 46.82 -8.57
C THR A 66 6.13 47.37 -7.43
N GLU A 67 5.99 46.76 -6.26
CA GLU A 67 6.80 47.01 -5.08
C GLU A 67 7.38 45.69 -4.57
N ARG A 68 8.66 45.72 -4.18
CA ARG A 68 9.31 44.55 -3.58
C ARG A 68 9.87 44.92 -2.22
N GLU A 69 9.50 44.16 -1.20
CA GLU A 69 9.97 44.35 0.16
C GLU A 69 10.31 43.02 0.80
N ASN A 70 11.15 43.00 1.83
CA ASN A 70 11.44 41.83 2.60
C ASN A 70 10.60 41.80 3.87
N VAL A 71 9.91 40.70 4.09
CA VAL A 71 9.05 40.47 5.25
C VAL A 71 9.56 39.32 6.07
N ASN A 72 9.30 39.32 7.38
CA ASN A 72 9.62 38.22 8.26
C ASN A 72 8.32 37.57 8.78
N PRO A 73 7.74 36.59 8.08
CA PRO A 73 6.52 35.94 8.52
C PRO A 73 6.79 35.16 9.80
N SER A 74 5.98 35.41 10.83
CA SER A 74 6.00 34.70 12.11
C SER A 74 4.72 33.87 12.30
N GLN A 75 4.61 33.18 13.41
CA GLN A 75 3.39 32.44 13.78
C GLN A 75 2.20 33.37 14.08
N GLN A 76 2.48 34.63 14.38
CA GLN A 76 1.45 35.69 14.49
C GLN A 76 1.21 36.32 13.12
N ASP A 77 -0.02 36.73 12.88
CA ASP A 77 -0.40 37.40 11.63
C ASP A 77 0.41 38.69 11.46
N LEU A 78 1.20 38.76 10.39
CA LEU A 78 1.86 39.95 9.96
C LEU A 78 0.90 40.74 9.06
N ILE A 79 0.47 41.93 9.49
CA ILE A 79 -0.44 42.77 8.75
C ILE A 79 0.36 43.93 8.14
N LEU A 80 0.34 43.99 6.80
CA LEU A 80 0.96 45.07 6.04
C LEU A 80 -0.13 45.94 5.44
N GLU A 81 -0.10 47.24 5.74
CA GLU A 81 -1.03 48.22 5.18
C GLU A 81 -0.37 48.95 4.01
N LYS A 82 -1.08 49.03 2.89
CA LYS A 82 -0.67 49.77 1.69
C LYS A 82 -1.76 50.75 1.31
N TYR A 83 -1.37 51.93 0.90
CA TYR A 83 -2.31 52.99 0.53
C TYR A 83 -2.90 52.84 -0.87
N ARG A 84 -2.64 51.73 -1.55
CA ARG A 84 -3.07 51.48 -2.92
C ARG A 84 -3.79 50.11 -3.00
N ASN A 85 -4.70 50.00 -3.96
CA ASN A 85 -5.37 48.73 -4.22
C ASN A 85 -4.41 47.71 -4.80
N ILE A 86 -4.38 46.53 -4.18
CA ILE A 86 -3.48 45.45 -4.52
C ILE A 86 -4.15 44.53 -5.53
N LYS A 87 -3.55 44.38 -6.72
CA LYS A 87 -3.98 43.45 -7.76
C LYS A 87 -3.47 42.06 -7.48
N SER A 88 -2.20 41.89 -7.11
CA SER A 88 -1.60 40.61 -6.75
C SER A 88 -0.46 40.79 -5.75
N ALA A 89 -0.25 39.76 -4.95
CA ALA A 89 0.88 39.66 -4.03
C ALA A 89 1.50 38.25 -4.13
N ILE A 90 2.83 38.18 -4.15
CA ILE A 90 3.58 36.92 -4.24
C ILE A 90 4.66 36.93 -3.17
N LEU A 91 4.57 36.06 -2.22
CA LEU A 91 5.60 35.79 -1.23
C LEU A 91 6.63 34.82 -1.81
N ASP A 92 7.93 35.13 -1.67
CA ASP A 92 9.05 34.40 -2.25
C ASP A 92 8.91 34.13 -3.78
N PRO A 93 8.84 35.19 -4.59
CA PRO A 93 8.66 35.07 -6.03
C PRO A 93 9.80 34.29 -6.72
N ASP A 94 11.00 34.31 -6.14
CA ASP A 94 12.20 33.68 -6.68
C ASP A 94 12.41 32.26 -6.14
N GLN A 95 11.50 31.79 -5.25
CA GLN A 95 11.57 30.46 -4.62
C GLN A 95 12.91 30.17 -3.92
N THR A 96 13.43 31.16 -3.25
CA THR A 96 14.70 31.07 -2.51
C THR A 96 14.53 30.53 -1.10
N SER A 97 13.30 30.62 -0.56
CA SER A 97 12.94 29.98 0.70
C SER A 97 12.57 28.52 0.48
N LEU A 98 12.81 27.70 1.49
CA LEU A 98 12.41 26.30 1.49
C LEU A 98 10.97 26.17 2.03
N ASP A 99 10.04 26.96 1.48
CA ASP A 99 8.63 26.86 1.85
C ASP A 99 8.05 25.53 1.38
N ILE A 100 7.43 24.81 2.32
CA ILE A 100 6.85 23.49 2.04
C ILE A 100 5.54 23.55 1.27
N ASN A 101 4.94 24.76 1.15
CA ASN A 101 3.65 24.93 0.50
C ASN A 101 3.61 26.22 -0.36
N PRO A 102 4.45 26.34 -1.39
CA PRO A 102 4.58 27.56 -2.16
C PRO A 102 3.30 27.99 -2.91
N GLU A 103 2.30 27.10 -3.00
CA GLU A 103 1.01 27.41 -3.64
C GLU A 103 0.17 28.42 -2.83
N ASN A 104 0.39 28.51 -1.51
CA ASN A 104 -0.34 29.44 -0.64
C ASN A 104 0.33 30.82 -0.54
N ASN A 105 1.48 31.00 -1.19
CA ASN A 105 2.29 32.22 -1.23
C ASN A 105 1.78 33.26 -2.22
N ARG A 106 0.60 33.09 -2.79
CA ARG A 106 0.09 33.95 -3.85
C ARG A 106 -1.33 34.44 -3.58
N TYR A 107 -1.54 35.69 -4.00
CA TYR A 107 -2.86 36.31 -4.14
C TYR A 107 -2.97 36.94 -5.53
N PRO A 108 -4.04 36.75 -6.29
CA PRO A 108 -5.11 35.77 -6.03
C PRO A 108 -4.59 34.35 -6.00
N ARG A 109 -5.36 33.44 -5.38
CA ARG A 109 -5.00 32.04 -5.31
C ARG A 109 -4.75 31.45 -6.70
N PRO A 110 -3.74 30.61 -6.87
CA PRO A 110 -3.41 30.04 -8.17
C PRO A 110 -4.56 29.21 -8.72
N GLY A 111 -4.77 29.28 -10.03
CA GLY A 111 -5.72 28.44 -10.74
C GLY A 111 -5.28 26.97 -10.76
N ILE A 112 -6.17 26.11 -11.24
CA ILE A 112 -5.89 24.67 -11.41
C ILE A 112 -5.04 24.48 -12.66
N GLY A 113 -3.96 23.70 -12.55
CA GLY A 113 -3.18 23.16 -13.65
C GLY A 113 -3.52 21.68 -13.87
N ILE A 114 -3.56 21.24 -15.13
CA ILE A 114 -3.69 19.83 -15.46
C ILE A 114 -2.38 19.36 -16.05
N ARG A 115 -1.86 18.24 -15.54
CA ARG A 115 -0.65 17.58 -16.01
C ARG A 115 -0.92 16.11 -16.32
N ILE A 116 -0.22 15.58 -17.30
CA ILE A 116 -0.35 14.17 -17.69
C ILE A 116 0.84 13.41 -17.08
N PHE A 117 0.55 12.27 -16.48
CA PHE A 117 1.47 11.37 -15.78
C PHE A 117 2.04 11.98 -14.49
N THR A 118 3.29 12.42 -14.48
CA THR A 118 4.00 12.86 -13.27
C THR A 118 4.83 14.11 -13.56
N GLY A 119 5.28 14.79 -12.53
CA GLY A 119 6.16 15.95 -12.63
C GLY A 119 6.33 16.66 -11.30
N PHE A 120 7.12 17.75 -11.31
CA PHE A 120 7.22 18.64 -10.16
C PHE A 120 6.03 19.58 -10.14
N ASP A 121 5.48 19.82 -8.96
CA ASP A 121 4.39 20.75 -8.77
C ASP A 121 4.78 22.16 -9.24
N SER A 122 3.87 22.84 -9.92
CA SER A 122 4.05 24.24 -10.27
C SER A 122 3.80 25.13 -9.06
N PRO A 123 4.72 26.05 -8.72
CA PRO A 123 4.49 26.99 -7.64
C PRO A 123 3.39 28.02 -8.01
N SER A 124 3.00 28.10 -9.28
CA SER A 124 2.03 29.07 -9.79
C SER A 124 0.64 28.48 -10.04
N LYS A 125 0.44 27.17 -9.85
CA LYS A 125 -0.84 26.47 -10.08
C LYS A 125 -1.02 25.34 -9.08
N LYS A 126 -2.28 25.02 -8.79
CA LYS A 126 -2.63 23.76 -8.10
C LYS A 126 -2.70 22.66 -9.12
N ASP A 127 -1.62 21.90 -9.24
CA ASP A 127 -1.56 20.85 -10.25
C ASP A 127 -2.40 19.62 -9.85
N ILE A 128 -3.21 19.16 -10.81
CA ILE A 128 -3.91 17.88 -10.79
C ILE A 128 -3.27 17.03 -11.88
N TYR A 129 -2.83 15.85 -11.48
CA TYR A 129 -2.21 14.89 -12.37
C TYR A 129 -3.25 13.91 -12.88
N LEU A 130 -3.18 13.58 -14.16
CA LEU A 130 -4.02 12.60 -14.84
C LEU A 130 -3.14 11.50 -15.41
N SER A 131 -3.44 10.24 -15.09
CA SER A 131 -2.76 9.08 -15.68
C SER A 131 -3.78 8.09 -16.22
N PRO A 132 -3.85 7.88 -17.52
CA PRO A 132 -4.66 6.82 -18.09
C PRO A 132 -4.11 5.46 -17.64
N LEU A 133 -5.00 4.54 -17.30
CA LEU A 133 -4.68 3.22 -16.80
C LEU A 133 -5.47 2.15 -17.53
N ILE A 134 -4.87 0.98 -17.65
CA ILE A 134 -5.52 -0.23 -18.15
C ILE A 134 -5.42 -1.27 -17.03
N GLY A 135 -6.55 -1.89 -16.70
CA GLY A 135 -6.63 -2.99 -15.76
C GLY A 135 -7.26 -4.23 -16.41
N TYR A 136 -7.18 -5.35 -15.72
CA TYR A 136 -7.84 -6.59 -16.11
C TYR A 136 -8.11 -7.44 -14.87
N ASN A 137 -9.31 -7.99 -14.78
CA ASN A 137 -9.61 -9.17 -13.97
C ASN A 137 -10.64 -10.04 -14.70
N SER A 138 -10.81 -11.28 -14.25
CA SER A 138 -11.68 -12.27 -14.93
C SER A 138 -13.17 -11.96 -14.84
N TYR A 139 -13.59 -10.91 -14.14
CA TYR A 139 -14.99 -10.57 -13.88
C TYR A 139 -15.41 -9.26 -14.54
N ASP A 140 -14.52 -8.27 -14.49
CA ASP A 140 -14.72 -6.96 -15.12
C ASP A 140 -14.15 -6.93 -16.54
N GLY A 141 -13.38 -7.99 -16.94
CA GLY A 141 -12.68 -8.04 -18.22
C GLY A 141 -11.56 -7.02 -18.32
N ILE A 142 -11.35 -6.48 -19.51
CA ILE A 142 -10.48 -5.32 -19.70
C ILE A 142 -11.16 -4.12 -19.06
N MET A 143 -10.38 -3.32 -18.34
CA MET A 143 -10.86 -2.10 -17.70
C MET A 143 -10.04 -0.92 -18.21
N LEU A 144 -10.70 0.15 -18.62
CA LEU A 144 -10.07 1.43 -18.88
C LEU A 144 -10.36 2.39 -17.75
N GLY A 145 -9.34 3.05 -17.26
CA GLY A 145 -9.44 3.95 -16.12
C GLY A 145 -8.61 5.22 -16.26
N LEU A 146 -8.87 6.13 -15.35
CA LEU A 146 -8.15 7.39 -15.23
C LEU A 146 -7.81 7.61 -13.76
N SER A 147 -6.53 7.64 -13.43
CA SER A 147 -6.08 8.06 -12.10
C SER A 147 -5.91 9.57 -12.04
N MET A 148 -6.58 10.18 -11.07
CA MET A 148 -6.51 11.62 -10.77
C MET A 148 -5.89 11.78 -9.38
N TYR A 149 -4.90 12.66 -9.25
CA TYR A 149 -4.23 12.89 -7.97
C TYR A 149 -3.58 14.27 -7.89
N ASN A 150 -3.29 14.74 -6.67
CA ASN A 150 -2.87 16.12 -6.42
C ASN A 150 -1.39 16.30 -6.08
N SER A 151 -0.63 15.25 -5.95
CA SER A 151 0.76 15.36 -5.47
C SER A 151 1.62 14.25 -6.02
N THR A 152 2.82 14.61 -6.45
CA THR A 152 3.89 13.67 -6.77
C THR A 152 5.13 14.00 -5.95
N PHE A 153 5.74 15.15 -6.20
CA PHE A 153 6.91 15.63 -5.46
C PHE A 153 6.94 17.18 -5.51
N PRO A 154 7.18 17.86 -4.38
CA PRO A 154 7.32 17.35 -3.02
C PRO A 154 6.01 16.79 -2.44
N ALA A 155 6.12 15.91 -1.44
CA ALA A 155 4.95 15.33 -0.80
C ALA A 155 4.16 16.38 0.00
N LYS A 156 2.87 16.54 -0.32
CA LYS A 156 1.95 17.46 0.36
C LYS A 156 1.41 16.82 1.65
N ASN A 157 1.00 17.65 2.61
CA ASN A 157 0.33 17.15 3.80
C ASN A 157 -1.03 16.50 3.47
N LEU A 158 -1.81 17.12 2.59
CA LEU A 158 -3.04 16.53 2.05
C LEU A 158 -2.74 15.88 0.71
N LYS A 159 -2.95 14.58 0.63
CA LYS A 159 -2.80 13.78 -0.58
C LYS A 159 -4.10 13.05 -0.88
N TRP A 160 -4.46 12.97 -2.14
CA TRP A 160 -5.62 12.18 -2.57
C TRP A 160 -5.37 11.56 -3.94
N ASN A 161 -6.02 10.44 -4.18
CA ASN A 161 -6.05 9.73 -5.44
C ASN A 161 -7.45 9.21 -5.69
N ILE A 162 -7.97 9.39 -6.90
CA ILE A 162 -9.26 8.87 -7.36
C ILE A 162 -8.98 8.14 -8.66
N THR A 163 -9.25 6.84 -8.69
CA THR A 163 -8.95 5.97 -9.83
C THR A 163 -10.18 5.12 -10.20
N PRO A 164 -11.14 5.70 -10.93
CA PRO A 164 -12.24 4.95 -11.51
C PRO A 164 -11.78 4.13 -12.72
N PHE A 165 -12.37 2.98 -12.91
CA PHE A 165 -12.27 2.13 -14.08
C PHE A 165 -13.66 1.75 -14.58
N TYR A 166 -13.82 1.63 -15.89
CA TYR A 166 -14.97 1.00 -16.51
C TYR A 166 -14.61 -0.42 -16.94
N GLY A 167 -15.30 -1.41 -16.41
CA GLY A 167 -15.14 -2.82 -16.75
C GLY A 167 -16.04 -3.20 -17.93
N PHE A 168 -15.44 -3.68 -19.04
CA PHE A 168 -16.19 -3.95 -20.25
C PHE A 168 -17.02 -5.24 -20.19
N ASP A 169 -16.62 -6.24 -19.40
CA ASP A 169 -17.37 -7.49 -19.26
C ASP A 169 -18.47 -7.37 -18.17
N SER A 170 -18.29 -6.47 -17.20
CA SER A 170 -19.28 -6.25 -16.14
C SER A 170 -20.25 -5.10 -16.42
N ASP A 171 -19.95 -4.25 -17.40
CA ASP A 171 -20.64 -2.98 -17.67
C ASP A 171 -20.77 -2.08 -16.44
N GLN A 172 -19.75 -2.11 -15.54
CA GLN A 172 -19.77 -1.40 -14.27
C GLN A 172 -18.60 -0.44 -14.09
N LEU A 173 -18.87 0.62 -13.32
CA LEU A 173 -17.83 1.50 -12.78
C LEU A 173 -17.25 0.86 -11.51
N VAL A 174 -15.99 0.50 -11.55
CA VAL A 174 -15.22 -0.09 -10.45
C VAL A 174 -14.00 0.80 -10.14
N GLY A 175 -13.19 0.46 -9.15
CA GLY A 175 -11.95 1.19 -8.90
C GLY A 175 -11.61 1.37 -7.44
N GLN A 176 -10.68 2.29 -7.20
CA GLN A 176 -10.21 2.62 -5.86
C GLN A 176 -9.94 4.12 -5.72
N SER A 177 -10.07 4.59 -4.50
CA SER A 177 -9.80 5.99 -4.17
C SER A 177 -9.31 6.08 -2.74
N TRP A 178 -8.49 7.07 -2.44
CA TRP A 178 -8.07 7.34 -1.08
C TRP A 178 -7.75 8.82 -0.90
N ILE A 179 -7.86 9.26 0.34
CA ILE A 179 -7.44 10.57 0.82
C ILE A 179 -6.59 10.37 2.07
N SER A 180 -5.50 11.10 2.21
CA SER A 180 -4.67 11.08 3.42
C SER A 180 -4.22 12.48 3.81
N TYR A 181 -4.05 12.67 5.11
CA TYR A 181 -3.55 13.91 5.70
C TYR A 181 -2.46 13.61 6.72
N ASP A 182 -1.30 14.23 6.56
CA ASP A 182 -0.15 14.07 7.42
C ASP A 182 -0.04 15.27 8.38
N THR A 183 -0.08 15.00 9.69
CA THR A 183 0.20 15.99 10.74
C THR A 183 1.60 15.74 11.29
N LYS A 184 2.48 16.72 11.19
CA LYS A 184 3.86 16.64 11.68
C LYS A 184 3.96 17.19 13.10
N PHE A 185 4.76 16.54 13.93
CA PHE A 185 4.98 16.95 15.32
C PHE A 185 6.46 17.17 15.61
N LYS A 186 6.75 18.12 16.45
CA LYS A 186 8.07 18.25 17.08
C LYS A 186 8.05 17.45 18.38
N SER A 187 8.33 16.16 18.27
CA SER A 187 8.37 15.23 19.41
C SER A 187 9.54 14.28 19.25
N ASP A 188 10.16 13.91 20.35
CA ASP A 188 11.26 12.92 20.37
C ASP A 188 10.76 11.48 20.14
N LYS A 189 9.45 11.26 20.13
CA LYS A 189 8.84 9.92 20.02
C LYS A 189 8.04 9.74 18.73
N ILE A 190 7.31 10.75 18.29
CA ILE A 190 6.43 10.70 17.13
C ILE A 190 6.87 11.76 16.13
N ARG A 191 7.15 11.34 14.91
CA ARG A 191 7.54 12.21 13.82
C ARG A 191 6.33 12.80 13.10
N LYS A 192 5.38 11.94 12.72
CA LYS A 192 4.12 12.33 12.08
C LYS A 192 3.00 11.37 12.43
N ILE A 193 1.77 11.86 12.35
CA ILE A 193 0.56 11.04 12.33
C ILE A 193 -0.06 11.19 10.95
N GLN A 194 -0.35 10.07 10.30
CA GLN A 194 -1.05 10.00 9.04
C GLN A 194 -2.47 9.51 9.26
N TYR A 195 -3.44 10.24 8.76
CA TYR A 195 -4.84 9.85 8.68
C TYR A 195 -5.16 9.49 7.25
N ARG A 196 -5.70 8.31 7.00
CA ARG A 196 -6.05 7.85 5.66
C ARG A 196 -7.47 7.27 5.66
N LEU A 197 -8.20 7.56 4.60
CA LEU A 197 -9.47 6.91 4.27
C LEU A 197 -9.37 6.36 2.86
N GLY A 198 -9.57 5.04 2.70
CA GLY A 198 -9.58 4.36 1.42
C GLY A 198 -10.95 3.80 1.09
N ILE A 199 -11.27 3.71 -0.19
CA ILE A 199 -12.44 3.02 -0.74
C ILE A 199 -11.96 2.19 -1.93
N LYS A 200 -12.44 0.93 -2.02
CA LYS A 200 -12.10 0.02 -3.12
C LYS A 200 -13.32 -0.84 -3.47
N SER A 201 -13.58 -1.01 -4.76
CA SER A 201 -14.69 -1.84 -5.24
C SER A 201 -14.36 -2.44 -6.59
N PHE A 202 -14.47 -3.78 -6.70
CA PHE A 202 -14.33 -4.54 -7.93
C PHE A 202 -15.27 -5.75 -7.92
N SER A 203 -15.57 -6.28 -9.10
CA SER A 203 -16.29 -7.53 -9.23
C SER A 203 -15.42 -8.72 -8.79
N ILE A 204 -16.04 -9.73 -8.19
CA ILE A 204 -15.38 -10.95 -7.69
C ILE A 204 -16.00 -12.24 -8.24
N ALA A 205 -17.15 -12.16 -8.87
CA ALA A 205 -17.74 -13.21 -9.66
C ALA A 205 -18.62 -12.58 -10.74
N ASN A 206 -18.61 -13.18 -11.91
CA ASN A 206 -19.51 -12.87 -13.01
C ASN A 206 -19.84 -14.18 -13.72
N ASN A 207 -21.08 -14.60 -13.71
CA ASN A 207 -21.60 -15.77 -14.39
C ASN A 207 -22.90 -15.39 -15.12
N GLU A 208 -22.78 -15.12 -16.41
CA GLU A 208 -23.91 -14.71 -17.25
C GLU A 208 -25.00 -15.77 -17.33
N ASP A 209 -24.62 -17.07 -17.41
CA ASP A 209 -25.55 -18.18 -17.52
C ASP A 209 -26.44 -18.31 -16.26
N ALA A 210 -25.90 -17.96 -15.10
CA ALA A 210 -26.60 -18.01 -13.82
C ALA A 210 -27.13 -16.62 -13.40
N ASN A 211 -26.93 -15.58 -14.20
CA ASN A 211 -27.25 -14.19 -13.84
C ASN A 211 -26.65 -13.77 -12.47
N ILE A 212 -25.44 -14.23 -12.19
CA ILE A 212 -24.74 -13.95 -10.95
C ILE A 212 -23.65 -12.91 -11.21
N GLN A 213 -23.78 -11.75 -10.60
CA GLN A 213 -22.73 -10.73 -10.58
C GLN A 213 -22.47 -10.30 -9.14
N LEU A 214 -21.29 -10.61 -8.62
CA LEU A 214 -20.91 -10.28 -7.26
C LEU A 214 -19.84 -9.20 -7.25
N ARG A 215 -20.04 -8.20 -6.42
CA ARG A 215 -19.13 -7.08 -6.24
C ARG A 215 -18.89 -6.85 -4.75
N TYR A 216 -17.64 -6.59 -4.38
CA TYR A 216 -17.34 -6.12 -3.03
C TYR A 216 -17.16 -4.61 -2.98
N ILE A 217 -17.47 -4.04 -1.85
CA ILE A 217 -17.13 -2.68 -1.47
C ILE A 217 -16.33 -2.77 -0.17
N ARG A 218 -15.19 -2.07 -0.13
CA ARG A 218 -14.35 -1.95 1.05
C ARG A 218 -14.12 -0.48 1.37
N ILE A 219 -14.28 -0.12 2.64
CA ILE A 219 -13.95 1.19 3.20
C ILE A 219 -12.93 0.96 4.31
N ASP A 220 -11.80 1.68 4.29
CA ASP A 220 -10.69 1.44 5.20
C ASP A 220 -10.08 2.73 5.78
N PRO A 221 -10.67 3.31 6.84
CA PRO A 221 -9.99 4.32 7.63
C PRO A 221 -8.78 3.74 8.36
N CYS A 222 -7.69 4.50 8.38
CA CYS A 222 -6.44 4.12 9.00
C CYS A 222 -5.77 5.32 9.66
N ILE A 223 -5.23 5.12 10.86
CA ILE A 223 -4.37 6.07 11.54
C ILE A 223 -2.99 5.40 11.70
N THR A 224 -1.95 6.06 11.20
CA THR A 224 -0.58 5.56 11.30
C THR A 224 0.28 6.55 12.07
N LEU A 225 0.91 6.05 13.12
CA LEU A 225 1.92 6.75 13.91
C LEU A 225 3.30 6.40 13.36
N HIS A 226 4.01 7.36 12.80
CA HIS A 226 5.39 7.20 12.37
C HIS A 226 6.30 7.60 13.52
N HIS A 227 7.07 6.65 14.04
CA HIS A 227 7.93 6.88 15.19
C HIS A 227 9.17 7.68 14.79
N TYR A 228 9.65 8.49 15.70
CA TYR A 228 10.90 9.21 15.52
C TYR A 228 12.08 8.29 15.73
N HIS A 229 13.01 8.33 14.80
CA HIS A 229 14.34 7.72 14.92
C HIS A 229 15.38 8.77 14.53
N ASN A 230 16.57 8.64 15.10
CA ASN A 230 17.68 9.49 14.70
C ASN A 230 17.85 9.42 13.17
N PRO A 231 17.93 10.57 12.45
CA PRO A 231 18.11 10.58 11.00
C PRO A 231 19.35 9.82 10.50
N ALA A 232 20.39 9.71 11.34
CA ALA A 232 21.57 8.89 11.04
C ALA A 232 21.32 7.39 11.25
N SER A 233 20.22 7.01 11.89
CA SER A 233 19.83 5.62 12.07
C SER A 233 19.20 5.09 10.80
N LYS A 234 19.52 3.84 10.47
CA LYS A 234 18.84 3.11 9.37
C LYS A 234 17.51 2.48 9.81
N LEU A 235 17.10 2.77 11.05
CA LEU A 235 15.87 2.24 11.62
C LEU A 235 14.69 3.14 11.31
N TYR A 236 13.57 2.52 10.99
CA TYR A 236 12.28 3.15 10.84
C TYR A 236 11.20 2.26 11.44
N SER A 237 10.22 2.84 12.11
CA SER A 237 9.06 2.08 12.58
C SER A 237 7.78 2.89 12.51
N LYS A 238 6.69 2.16 12.29
CA LYS A 238 5.34 2.71 12.27
C LYS A 238 4.37 1.79 13.01
N THR A 239 3.35 2.38 13.62
CA THR A 239 2.23 1.65 14.23
C THR A 239 0.94 2.16 13.63
N SER A 240 0.14 1.28 13.07
CA SER A 240 -1.13 1.63 12.43
C SER A 240 -2.31 0.94 13.09
N LEU A 241 -3.37 1.70 13.28
CA LEU A 241 -4.70 1.20 13.61
C LEU A 241 -5.57 1.38 12.37
N ARG A 242 -6.02 0.27 11.80
CA ARG A 242 -6.83 0.22 10.59
C ARG A 242 -8.14 -0.48 10.85
N GLN A 243 -9.21 0.13 10.39
CA GLN A 243 -10.53 -0.44 10.39
C GLN A 243 -10.92 -0.76 8.95
N LEU A 244 -11.38 -1.97 8.66
CA LEU A 244 -11.86 -2.34 7.35
C LEU A 244 -13.34 -2.74 7.47
N TRP A 245 -14.17 -2.08 6.68
CA TRP A 245 -15.55 -2.50 6.47
C TRP A 245 -15.67 -3.04 5.06
N THR A 246 -16.01 -4.32 4.94
CA THR A 246 -16.24 -4.94 3.64
C THR A 246 -17.67 -5.42 3.53
N GLY A 247 -18.27 -5.27 2.37
CA GLY A 247 -19.59 -5.79 2.05
C GLY A 247 -19.57 -6.46 0.68
N THR A 248 -20.22 -7.63 0.57
CA THR A 248 -20.40 -8.35 -0.68
C THR A 248 -21.84 -8.80 -0.77
N ASP A 249 -22.50 -8.50 -1.88
CA ASP A 249 -23.85 -8.96 -2.13
C ASP A 249 -23.82 -10.43 -2.58
N ILE A 250 -24.58 -11.29 -1.94
CA ILE A 250 -24.67 -12.74 -2.25
C ILE A 250 -26.16 -13.08 -2.46
N SER A 251 -26.79 -12.34 -3.36
CA SER A 251 -28.22 -12.45 -3.63
C SER A 251 -28.70 -13.81 -4.11
N TYR A 252 -27.83 -14.55 -4.83
CA TYR A 252 -28.18 -15.90 -5.34
C TYR A 252 -28.30 -16.98 -4.27
N LEU A 253 -27.83 -16.73 -3.04
CA LEU A 253 -27.97 -17.62 -1.89
C LEU A 253 -29.10 -17.17 -0.94
N GLU A 254 -29.93 -16.22 -1.34
CA GLU A 254 -30.89 -15.57 -0.46
C GLU A 254 -30.24 -14.92 0.78
N ILE A 255 -28.94 -14.64 0.70
CA ILE A 255 -28.17 -13.90 1.69
C ILE A 255 -28.14 -12.46 1.22
N ASP A 256 -28.85 -11.58 1.92
CA ASP A 256 -28.97 -10.18 1.55
C ASP A 256 -27.61 -9.48 1.45
N ARG A 257 -26.70 -9.80 2.37
CA ARG A 257 -25.38 -9.21 2.38
C ARG A 257 -24.42 -9.98 3.29
N PHE A 258 -23.21 -10.26 2.79
CA PHE A 258 -22.07 -10.67 3.62
C PHE A 258 -21.27 -9.44 4.01
N THR A 259 -21.06 -9.21 5.31
CA THR A 259 -20.32 -8.06 5.81
C THR A 259 -19.22 -8.50 6.78
N GLN A 260 -18.08 -7.83 6.71
CA GLN A 260 -16.98 -7.99 7.65
C GLN A 260 -16.58 -6.65 8.24
N ASN A 261 -16.23 -6.70 9.52
CA ASN A 261 -15.72 -5.59 10.30
C ASN A 261 -14.39 -6.00 10.91
N ILE A 262 -13.28 -5.60 10.29
CA ILE A 262 -11.93 -6.03 10.65
C ILE A 262 -11.20 -4.85 11.27
N THR A 263 -10.73 -5.02 12.51
CA THR A 263 -9.85 -4.07 13.20
C THR A 263 -8.45 -4.65 13.24
N ARG A 264 -7.45 -3.94 12.72
CA ARG A 264 -6.04 -4.34 12.71
C ARG A 264 -5.19 -3.32 13.44
N LEU A 265 -4.41 -3.80 14.39
CA LEU A 265 -3.30 -3.07 14.99
C LEU A 265 -2.01 -3.70 14.49
N THR A 266 -1.25 -2.94 13.70
CA THR A 266 -0.01 -3.44 13.07
C THR A 266 1.16 -2.59 13.51
N HIS A 267 2.25 -3.22 13.95
CA HIS A 267 3.54 -2.57 14.20
C HIS A 267 4.57 -3.09 13.22
N ASN A 268 5.16 -2.18 12.44
CA ASN A 268 6.22 -2.48 11.49
C ASN A 268 7.52 -1.83 11.96
N ARG A 269 8.62 -2.57 11.86
CA ARG A 269 9.97 -2.08 12.08
C ARG A 269 10.86 -2.49 10.93
N TYR A 270 11.53 -1.52 10.33
CA TYR A 270 12.43 -1.69 9.20
C TYR A 270 13.85 -1.32 9.60
N ASN A 271 14.81 -2.10 9.16
CA ASN A 271 16.23 -1.74 9.18
C ASN A 271 16.75 -1.74 7.75
N PHE A 272 17.07 -0.56 7.26
CA PHE A 272 17.58 -0.34 5.89
C PHE A 272 19.09 -0.54 5.77
N ASP A 273 19.70 -1.36 6.63
CA ASP A 273 21.10 -1.71 6.46
C ASP A 273 21.34 -2.37 5.09
N LYS A 274 22.38 -1.91 4.37
CA LYS A 274 22.64 -2.40 3.01
C LYS A 274 23.09 -3.85 2.97
N LEU A 275 23.76 -4.32 4.03
CA LEU A 275 24.31 -5.67 4.08
C LEU A 275 23.32 -6.66 4.69
N GLN A 276 22.56 -6.23 5.68
CA GLN A 276 21.65 -7.04 6.45
C GLN A 276 20.31 -6.32 6.68
N PRO A 277 19.58 -5.98 5.61
CA PRO A 277 18.25 -5.38 5.78
C PRO A 277 17.33 -6.36 6.48
N ASN A 278 16.52 -5.85 7.40
CA ASN A 278 15.50 -6.67 8.06
C ASN A 278 14.22 -5.88 8.29
N GLU A 279 13.12 -6.62 8.34
CA GLU A 279 11.78 -6.12 8.57
C GLU A 279 11.09 -7.03 9.56
N LEU A 280 10.38 -6.44 10.51
CA LEU A 280 9.51 -7.13 11.45
C LEU A 280 8.13 -6.50 11.39
N GLU A 281 7.12 -7.33 11.16
CA GLU A 281 5.72 -6.96 11.28
C GLU A 281 5.06 -7.81 12.37
N VAL A 282 4.34 -7.15 13.28
CA VAL A 282 3.48 -7.79 14.27
C VAL A 282 2.09 -7.22 14.09
N GLU A 283 1.10 -8.08 13.85
CA GLU A 283 -0.28 -7.70 13.62
C GLU A 283 -1.22 -8.42 14.59
N LEU A 284 -2.11 -7.65 15.22
CA LEU A 284 -3.25 -8.15 15.95
C LEU A 284 -4.51 -7.78 15.18
N GLU A 285 -5.27 -8.80 14.75
CA GLU A 285 -6.48 -8.65 13.95
C GLU A 285 -7.69 -9.19 14.71
N TYR A 286 -8.70 -8.32 14.90
CA TYR A 286 -10.03 -8.71 15.36
C TYR A 286 -11.00 -8.57 14.21
N ASN A 287 -11.74 -9.62 13.90
CA ASN A 287 -12.74 -9.64 12.83
C ASN A 287 -14.09 -10.11 13.36
N GLN A 288 -15.13 -9.35 13.01
CA GLN A 288 -16.53 -9.74 13.16
C GLN A 288 -17.14 -9.85 11.77
N TYR A 289 -17.84 -10.92 11.48
CA TYR A 289 -18.55 -11.05 10.22
C TYR A 289 -19.96 -11.59 10.39
N HIS A 290 -20.80 -11.16 9.47
CA HIS A 290 -22.21 -11.51 9.41
C HIS A 290 -22.54 -12.00 8.00
N ALA A 291 -23.28 -13.07 7.89
CA ALA A 291 -23.75 -13.61 6.62
C ALA A 291 -25.29 -13.66 6.58
N GLY A 292 -25.92 -12.51 6.68
CA GLY A 292 -27.36 -12.36 6.66
C GLY A 292 -28.08 -13.13 7.76
N SER A 293 -29.25 -13.66 7.46
CA SER A 293 -30.06 -14.47 8.40
C SER A 293 -29.63 -15.92 8.52
N PHE A 294 -28.65 -16.36 7.68
CA PHE A 294 -28.22 -17.75 7.58
C PHE A 294 -27.19 -18.19 8.62
N LEU A 295 -26.44 -17.24 9.18
CA LEU A 295 -25.34 -17.55 10.09
C LEU A 295 -25.32 -16.58 11.25
N ASP A 296 -25.21 -17.11 12.46
CA ASP A 296 -24.87 -16.32 13.63
C ASP A 296 -23.58 -15.53 13.37
N SER A 297 -23.53 -14.32 13.92
CA SER A 297 -22.33 -13.50 13.84
C SER A 297 -21.16 -14.25 14.46
N GLN A 298 -20.06 -14.25 13.74
CA GLN A 298 -18.84 -14.94 14.18
C GLN A 298 -17.70 -13.95 14.32
N ASP A 299 -16.81 -14.24 15.24
CA ASP A 299 -15.68 -13.38 15.51
C ASP A 299 -14.40 -14.19 15.79
N TYR A 300 -13.27 -13.53 15.61
CA TYR A 300 -11.97 -14.05 16.02
C TYR A 300 -11.00 -12.94 16.37
N LEU A 301 -10.00 -13.31 17.16
CA LEU A 301 -8.82 -12.53 17.45
C LEU A 301 -7.59 -13.33 17.01
N LYS A 302 -6.80 -12.78 16.07
CA LYS A 302 -5.64 -13.42 15.49
C LYS A 302 -4.38 -12.57 15.72
N LEU A 303 -3.30 -13.21 16.13
CA LEU A 303 -1.97 -12.61 16.22
C LEU A 303 -1.10 -13.21 15.12
N SER A 304 -0.40 -12.37 14.36
CA SER A 304 0.58 -12.78 13.36
C SER A 304 1.90 -12.05 13.51
N LEU A 305 2.96 -12.73 13.10
CA LEU A 305 4.33 -12.24 13.07
C LEU A 305 4.93 -12.60 11.71
N ASP A 306 5.53 -11.61 11.06
CA ASP A 306 6.29 -11.74 9.82
C ASP A 306 7.66 -11.10 10.01
N TYR A 307 8.71 -11.88 9.94
CA TYR A 307 10.08 -11.40 10.03
C TYR A 307 10.85 -11.72 8.76
N ARG A 308 11.44 -10.74 8.15
CA ARG A 308 12.24 -10.86 6.93
C ARG A 308 13.65 -10.40 7.20
N HIS A 309 14.61 -11.14 6.70
CA HIS A 309 16.03 -10.82 6.82
C HIS A 309 16.76 -11.10 5.51
N GLY A 310 17.55 -10.15 5.06
CA GLY A 310 18.35 -10.28 3.85
C GLY A 310 19.83 -10.34 4.19
N PHE A 311 20.55 -11.30 3.60
CA PHE A 311 22.00 -11.44 3.69
C PHE A 311 22.65 -11.25 2.31
N LEU A 312 23.51 -10.26 2.19
CA LEU A 312 24.36 -10.12 1.00
C LEU A 312 25.60 -11.01 1.16
N PHE A 313 25.76 -11.99 0.26
CA PHE A 313 26.90 -12.92 0.27
C PHE A 313 27.84 -12.78 -0.92
N GLY A 314 27.63 -11.79 -1.75
CA GLY A 314 28.47 -11.47 -2.91
C GLY A 314 28.03 -10.19 -3.59
N LYS A 315 28.77 -9.75 -4.60
CA LYS A 315 28.40 -8.57 -5.37
C LYS A 315 27.05 -8.81 -6.07
N HIS A 316 25.99 -8.12 -5.61
CA HIS A 316 24.61 -8.24 -6.09
C HIS A 316 23.92 -9.60 -5.82
N ARG A 317 24.43 -10.41 -4.88
CA ARG A 317 23.81 -11.68 -4.49
C ARG A 317 23.24 -11.59 -3.08
N LYS A 318 22.00 -12.01 -2.92
CA LYS A 318 21.26 -11.93 -1.68
C LYS A 318 20.58 -13.25 -1.37
N LEU A 319 20.61 -13.65 -0.11
CA LEU A 319 19.75 -14.65 0.49
C LEU A 319 18.69 -13.92 1.30
N ASP A 320 17.42 -14.10 0.98
CA ASP A 320 16.29 -13.62 1.76
C ASP A 320 15.70 -14.78 2.56
N ILE A 321 15.54 -14.56 3.86
CA ILE A 321 14.88 -15.47 4.79
C ILE A 321 13.64 -14.76 5.32
N ARG A 322 12.49 -15.42 5.28
CA ARG A 322 11.26 -14.95 5.90
C ARG A 322 10.75 -16.00 6.88
N LEU A 323 10.38 -15.56 8.06
CA LEU A 323 9.73 -16.35 9.09
C LEU A 323 8.33 -15.80 9.30
N PHE A 324 7.34 -16.65 9.19
CA PHE A 324 5.93 -16.32 9.44
C PHE A 324 5.38 -17.23 10.52
N ALA A 325 4.58 -16.66 11.42
CA ALA A 325 3.79 -17.43 12.39
C ALA A 325 2.48 -16.68 12.68
N ALA A 326 1.39 -17.42 12.76
CA ALA A 326 0.11 -16.84 13.15
C ALA A 326 -0.71 -17.80 13.99
N LYS A 327 -1.47 -17.27 14.94
CA LYS A 327 -2.30 -18.03 15.86
C LYS A 327 -3.60 -17.29 16.15
N PHE A 328 -4.69 -18.03 16.16
CA PHE A 328 -5.93 -17.54 16.72
C PHE A 328 -5.88 -17.59 18.26
N LEU A 329 -5.97 -16.42 18.86
CA LEU A 329 -6.09 -16.28 20.32
C LEU A 329 -7.53 -16.58 20.77
N MET A 330 -8.50 -16.17 19.96
CA MET A 330 -9.92 -16.45 20.11
C MET A 330 -10.48 -16.74 18.73
N ASN A 331 -11.36 -17.74 18.62
CA ASN A 331 -12.02 -18.07 17.36
C ASN A 331 -13.32 -18.79 17.64
N SER A 332 -14.46 -18.11 17.45
CA SER A 332 -15.80 -18.67 17.66
C SER A 332 -16.13 -19.82 16.70
N GLN A 333 -15.40 -19.90 15.57
CA GLN A 333 -15.60 -20.94 14.56
C GLN A 333 -14.80 -22.24 14.77
N ARG A 334 -13.98 -22.29 15.80
CA ARG A 334 -13.08 -23.45 16.00
C ARG A 334 -13.81 -24.80 16.02
N GLN A 335 -15.09 -24.80 16.37
CA GLN A 335 -15.94 -25.99 16.49
C GLN A 335 -17.03 -26.11 15.41
N SER A 336 -17.15 -25.15 14.51
CA SER A 336 -18.22 -25.08 13.52
C SER A 336 -18.03 -26.07 12.38
N SER A 337 -19.13 -26.75 11.97
CA SER A 337 -19.17 -27.71 10.88
C SER A 337 -19.09 -27.08 9.48
N SER A 338 -18.86 -27.91 8.50
CA SER A 338 -18.37 -27.75 7.12
C SER A 338 -18.86 -26.56 6.29
N TYR A 339 -20.12 -26.22 6.31
CA TYR A 339 -20.70 -25.29 5.31
C TYR A 339 -20.42 -23.83 5.66
N ASN A 340 -20.46 -23.51 6.94
CA ASN A 340 -20.19 -22.17 7.46
C ASN A 340 -18.75 -21.71 7.25
N ASN A 341 -17.84 -22.65 6.94
CA ASN A 341 -16.42 -22.37 6.74
C ASN A 341 -16.03 -21.97 5.33
N LEU A 342 -16.89 -22.18 4.33
CA LEU A 342 -16.67 -21.70 2.97
C LEU A 342 -16.78 -20.17 2.89
N LEU A 343 -17.68 -19.61 3.72
CA LEU A 343 -17.86 -18.16 3.85
C LEU A 343 -17.02 -17.57 4.99
N ALA A 344 -16.56 -18.40 5.91
CA ALA A 344 -15.73 -18.03 7.04
C ALA A 344 -14.31 -17.70 6.60
N GLN A 345 -14.12 -16.46 6.30
CA GLN A 345 -12.87 -15.91 5.82
C GLN A 345 -12.07 -15.43 7.03
N GLY A 346 -10.87 -15.90 7.17
CA GLY A 346 -10.01 -15.56 8.29
C GLY A 346 -9.00 -16.66 8.62
N SER A 347 -9.01 -17.77 7.85
CA SER A 347 -8.02 -18.83 8.04
C SER A 347 -6.60 -18.30 7.86
N ILE A 348 -5.67 -18.87 8.62
CA ILE A 348 -4.25 -18.70 8.38
C ILE A 348 -3.89 -19.60 7.23
N ALA A 349 -3.43 -19.06 6.11
CA ALA A 349 -3.10 -19.83 4.92
C ALA A 349 -1.59 -19.89 4.69
N LEU A 350 -1.04 -21.08 4.49
CA LEU A 350 0.33 -21.28 4.00
C LEU A 350 0.42 -20.98 2.50
N LEU A 351 -0.61 -21.39 1.75
CA LEU A 351 -0.74 -21.13 0.32
C LEU A 351 -1.74 -20.00 0.10
N ASN A 352 -1.29 -18.90 -0.45
CA ASN A 352 -2.11 -17.72 -0.66
C ASN A 352 -2.53 -17.55 -2.11
N GLN A 353 -3.84 -17.50 -2.32
CA GLN A 353 -4.47 -17.22 -3.60
C GLN A 353 -5.60 -16.19 -3.40
N GLY A 354 -6.22 -15.75 -4.50
CA GLY A 354 -7.24 -14.72 -4.44
C GLY A 354 -8.40 -14.99 -3.49
N PHE A 355 -8.82 -16.26 -3.36
CA PHE A 355 -9.91 -16.67 -2.45
C PHE A 355 -9.53 -16.66 -0.96
N THR A 356 -8.23 -16.62 -0.62
CA THR A 356 -7.77 -16.52 0.78
C THR A 356 -7.60 -15.07 1.25
N ASP A 357 -7.61 -14.10 0.33
CA ASP A 357 -7.54 -12.67 0.67
C ASP A 357 -8.92 -12.11 1.01
N TYR A 358 -9.41 -12.46 2.19
CA TYR A 358 -10.72 -12.03 2.71
C TYR A 358 -10.84 -10.54 2.98
N SER A 359 -9.72 -9.83 3.08
CA SER A 359 -9.69 -8.39 3.32
C SER A 359 -9.60 -7.56 2.05
N TYR A 360 -9.54 -8.20 0.89
CA TYR A 360 -9.39 -7.57 -0.42
C TYR A 360 -8.20 -6.59 -0.48
N ASN A 361 -7.10 -6.94 0.18
CA ASN A 361 -5.91 -6.10 0.19
C ASN A 361 -5.23 -6.09 -1.17
N ASP A 362 -4.94 -7.27 -1.70
CA ASP A 362 -4.18 -7.44 -2.92
C ASP A 362 -5.07 -7.39 -4.16
N TYR A 363 -4.46 -7.12 -5.29
CA TYR A 363 -5.11 -7.21 -6.59
C TYR A 363 -4.88 -8.59 -7.18
N TYR A 364 -5.96 -9.31 -7.47
CA TYR A 364 -5.94 -10.60 -8.12
C TYR A 364 -6.69 -10.54 -9.44
N PHE A 365 -6.12 -11.15 -10.48
CA PHE A 365 -6.80 -11.32 -11.76
C PHE A 365 -7.99 -12.27 -11.66
N ASP A 366 -7.92 -13.25 -10.77
CA ASP A 366 -9.01 -14.19 -10.51
C ASP A 366 -9.01 -14.64 -9.05
N ARG A 367 -10.14 -14.45 -8.37
CA ARG A 367 -10.33 -14.82 -6.96
C ARG A 367 -11.08 -16.14 -6.78
N GLN A 368 -11.92 -16.54 -7.75
CA GLN A 368 -12.85 -17.66 -7.62
C GLN A 368 -12.53 -18.85 -8.53
N GLY A 369 -11.55 -18.73 -9.41
CA GLY A 369 -11.13 -19.81 -10.28
C GLY A 369 -11.89 -19.90 -11.62
N GLN A 370 -12.42 -18.79 -12.12
CA GLN A 370 -13.04 -18.72 -13.45
C GLN A 370 -12.01 -18.94 -14.56
N SER A 371 -10.79 -18.44 -14.38
CA SER A 371 -9.70 -18.60 -15.36
C SER A 371 -8.65 -19.59 -14.86
N LYS A 372 -8.44 -20.69 -15.59
CA LYS A 372 -7.40 -21.68 -15.28
C LYS A 372 -5.98 -21.13 -15.19
N ARG A 373 -5.71 -19.96 -15.81
CA ARG A 373 -4.38 -19.33 -15.83
C ARG A 373 -4.27 -18.19 -14.78
N ALA A 374 -5.20 -17.26 -14.80
CA ALA A 374 -5.21 -16.10 -13.89
C ALA A 374 -5.31 -16.53 -12.42
N TYR A 375 -6.03 -17.60 -12.14
CA TYR A 375 -6.18 -18.22 -10.84
C TYR A 375 -4.88 -18.75 -10.20
N ARG A 376 -3.79 -18.90 -10.97
CA ARG A 376 -2.47 -19.30 -10.44
C ARG A 376 -1.69 -18.13 -9.84
N GLN A 377 -2.30 -16.97 -9.75
CA GLN A 377 -1.73 -15.87 -9.00
C GLN A 377 -1.68 -16.19 -7.52
N ILE A 378 -0.50 -16.02 -6.92
CA ILE A 378 -0.26 -16.17 -5.49
C ILE A 378 0.00 -14.82 -4.84
N GLY A 379 -0.37 -14.69 -3.57
CA GLY A 379 -0.11 -13.53 -2.75
C GLY A 379 1.17 -13.64 -1.92
N TYR A 380 1.57 -12.52 -1.33
CA TYR A 380 2.77 -12.43 -0.50
C TYR A 380 2.50 -12.55 1.00
N HIS A 381 1.23 -12.54 1.41
CA HIS A 381 0.84 -12.62 2.81
C HIS A 381 0.77 -14.08 3.30
N GLY A 382 0.54 -14.27 4.61
CA GLY A 382 0.44 -15.59 5.21
C GLY A 382 1.73 -16.41 5.07
N GLY A 383 1.64 -17.72 4.84
CA GLY A 383 2.78 -18.62 4.76
C GLY A 383 3.69 -18.46 3.56
N GLY A 384 3.27 -17.72 2.52
CA GLY A 384 4.11 -17.32 1.40
C GLY A 384 4.59 -18.45 0.47
N PHE A 385 3.91 -19.61 0.46
CA PHE A 385 4.20 -20.70 -0.44
C PHE A 385 3.96 -20.34 -1.90
N LYS A 386 4.76 -20.91 -2.78
CA LYS A 386 4.75 -20.59 -4.22
C LYS A 386 3.87 -21.53 -5.04
N ASP A 387 2.95 -22.25 -4.39
CA ASP A 387 2.01 -23.16 -5.00
C ASP A 387 0.60 -22.61 -5.06
N ALA A 388 -0.16 -22.95 -6.11
CA ALA A 388 -1.56 -22.62 -6.26
C ALA A 388 -2.38 -23.92 -6.42
N LEU A 389 -3.24 -24.24 -5.46
CA LEU A 389 -3.96 -25.51 -5.42
C LEU A 389 -5.43 -25.42 -5.79
N GLY A 390 -5.98 -24.26 -5.90
CA GLY A 390 -7.36 -24.06 -6.25
C GLY A 390 -8.35 -24.09 -5.08
N SER A 391 -9.53 -23.46 -5.28
CA SER A 391 -10.53 -23.32 -4.22
C SER A 391 -11.09 -24.66 -3.73
N ALA A 392 -11.24 -25.64 -4.62
CA ALA A 392 -11.69 -27.00 -4.28
C ALA A 392 -10.70 -27.72 -3.34
N ASN A 393 -9.40 -27.46 -3.50
CA ASN A 393 -8.30 -28.01 -2.70
C ASN A 393 -7.71 -26.99 -1.72
N GLY A 394 -8.23 -25.78 -1.69
CA GLY A 394 -7.65 -24.62 -1.03
C GLY A 394 -7.60 -24.68 0.49
N ARG A 395 -8.14 -25.72 1.09
CA ARG A 395 -8.06 -25.96 2.54
C ARG A 395 -6.76 -26.59 2.98
N ILE A 396 -5.99 -27.13 2.04
CA ILE A 396 -4.67 -27.67 2.33
C ILE A 396 -3.75 -26.52 2.72
N GLY A 397 -3.06 -26.68 3.84
CA GLY A 397 -2.22 -25.63 4.40
C GLY A 397 -2.99 -24.45 5.02
N GLN A 398 -4.32 -24.53 5.17
CA GLN A 398 -5.10 -23.58 5.94
C GLN A 398 -5.32 -24.06 7.38
N SER A 399 -5.31 -23.12 8.32
CA SER A 399 -5.53 -23.36 9.72
C SER A 399 -6.50 -22.35 10.31
N ASN A 400 -7.36 -22.81 11.22
CA ASN A 400 -8.17 -21.97 12.09
C ASN A 400 -7.65 -21.99 13.56
N ASP A 401 -6.41 -22.43 13.77
CA ASP A 401 -5.74 -22.46 15.07
C ASP A 401 -4.35 -21.82 14.98
N PHE A 402 -3.39 -22.52 14.34
CA PHE A 402 -2.01 -22.08 14.26
C PHE A 402 -1.34 -22.55 12.97
N ALA A 403 -0.55 -21.67 12.37
CA ALA A 403 0.37 -22.05 11.29
C ALA A 403 1.67 -21.23 11.37
N MET A 404 2.74 -21.81 10.85
CA MET A 404 4.05 -21.15 10.71
C MET A 404 4.73 -21.57 9.42
N ALA A 405 5.59 -20.71 8.89
CA ALA A 405 6.35 -20.98 7.69
C ALA A 405 7.74 -20.35 7.73
N ILE A 406 8.65 -20.95 7.00
CA ILE A 406 9.94 -20.38 6.62
C ILE A 406 10.02 -20.36 5.11
N ASN A 407 10.40 -19.21 4.55
CA ASN A 407 10.60 -19.04 3.12
C ASN A 407 12.05 -18.59 2.89
N LEU A 408 12.72 -19.29 2.00
CA LEU A 408 14.08 -19.00 1.55
C LEU A 408 14.05 -18.60 0.08
N LYS A 409 14.73 -17.52 -0.25
CA LYS A 409 14.90 -17.07 -1.63
C LYS A 409 16.35 -16.62 -1.83
N THR A 410 17.03 -17.17 -2.84
CA THR A 410 18.44 -16.87 -3.06
C THR A 410 18.78 -16.76 -4.55
N HIS A 411 19.72 -15.89 -4.87
CA HIS A 411 20.35 -15.88 -6.17
C HIS A 411 21.20 -17.15 -6.37
N LEU A 412 21.33 -17.58 -7.61
CA LEU A 412 22.23 -18.70 -7.93
C LEU A 412 23.65 -18.36 -7.49
N PRO A 413 24.38 -19.30 -6.85
CA PRO A 413 25.76 -19.08 -6.40
C PRO A 413 26.75 -18.96 -7.54
N PHE A 414 26.37 -19.36 -8.76
CA PHE A 414 27.16 -19.32 -9.99
C PHE A 414 26.45 -18.54 -11.09
N GLY A 415 27.16 -18.19 -12.15
CA GLY A 415 26.62 -17.42 -13.27
C GLY A 415 26.65 -15.90 -13.06
N GLN A 416 26.03 -15.18 -13.96
CA GLN A 416 25.95 -13.72 -13.87
C GLN A 416 24.91 -13.31 -12.83
N ALA A 417 25.31 -12.48 -11.86
CA ALA A 417 24.44 -11.97 -10.79
C ALA A 417 23.25 -11.11 -11.30
N LYS A 418 23.29 -10.70 -12.57
CA LYS A 418 22.23 -9.92 -13.22
C LYS A 418 21.08 -10.76 -13.78
N LEU A 419 21.23 -12.10 -13.81
CA LEU A 419 20.12 -12.95 -14.22
C LEU A 419 18.99 -12.88 -13.17
N PRO A 420 17.73 -12.68 -13.59
CA PRO A 420 16.59 -12.62 -12.67
C PRO A 420 16.19 -14.01 -12.12
N LEU A 421 17.05 -15.00 -12.30
CA LEU A 421 16.80 -16.39 -11.88
C LEU A 421 17.28 -16.61 -10.45
N LYS A 422 16.37 -17.10 -9.61
CA LYS A 422 16.59 -17.40 -8.20
C LYS A 422 16.10 -18.80 -7.87
N LEU A 423 16.57 -19.32 -6.75
CA LEU A 423 16.01 -20.51 -6.12
C LEU A 423 15.10 -20.10 -4.97
N PHE A 424 14.06 -20.87 -4.73
CA PHE A 424 13.22 -20.74 -3.55
C PHE A 424 13.02 -22.07 -2.86
N PHE A 425 12.80 -22.01 -1.55
CA PHE A 425 12.37 -23.14 -0.74
C PHE A 425 11.45 -22.63 0.37
N ASP A 426 10.26 -23.20 0.45
CA ASP A 426 9.23 -22.90 1.44
C ASP A 426 8.98 -24.17 2.27
N ALA A 427 8.98 -24.04 3.59
CA ALA A 427 8.55 -25.08 4.51
C ALA A 427 7.61 -24.50 5.54
N GLY A 428 6.59 -25.27 5.95
CA GLY A 428 5.61 -24.77 6.90
C GLY A 428 4.88 -25.90 7.61
N TYR A 429 4.27 -25.50 8.72
CA TYR A 429 3.43 -26.35 9.54
C TYR A 429 2.09 -25.66 9.73
N ALA A 430 1.00 -26.40 9.55
CA ALA A 430 -0.34 -25.93 9.82
C ALA A 430 -1.12 -26.98 10.61
N ARG A 431 -1.86 -26.54 11.61
CA ARG A 431 -2.87 -27.39 12.26
C ARG A 431 -4.14 -27.29 11.44
N THR A 432 -4.28 -28.18 10.49
CA THR A 432 -5.36 -28.18 9.52
C THR A 432 -6.67 -28.61 10.14
N LYS A 433 -7.74 -27.93 9.80
CA LYS A 433 -9.10 -28.29 10.17
C LYS A 433 -9.55 -29.48 9.33
N SER A 434 -9.98 -30.55 9.99
CA SER A 434 -10.72 -31.64 9.34
C SER A 434 -12.20 -31.29 9.27
N PHE A 435 -12.90 -31.77 8.22
CA PHE A 435 -14.37 -31.67 8.11
C PHE A 435 -15.12 -32.66 9.00
N SER A 436 -14.42 -33.67 9.51
CA SER A 436 -14.92 -34.61 10.50
C SER A 436 -14.69 -34.08 11.90
N ALA A 437 -15.41 -34.61 12.87
CA ALA A 437 -15.23 -34.31 14.30
C ALA A 437 -13.84 -34.70 14.85
N ASP A 438 -12.90 -35.05 13.95
CA ASP A 438 -11.53 -35.46 14.29
C ASP A 438 -10.74 -34.28 14.90
N PRO A 439 -9.83 -34.57 15.83
CA PRO A 439 -8.97 -33.56 16.41
C PRO A 439 -8.09 -32.90 15.33
N LEU A 440 -7.80 -31.61 15.51
CA LEU A 440 -6.89 -30.86 14.66
C LEU A 440 -5.56 -31.58 14.49
N LYS A 441 -5.26 -32.06 13.28
CA LYS A 441 -3.98 -32.70 12.96
C LYS A 441 -2.99 -31.67 12.46
N GLY A 442 -1.79 -31.68 13.01
CA GLY A 442 -0.68 -30.89 12.51
C GLY A 442 -0.05 -31.55 11.29
N GLU A 443 0.23 -30.76 10.26
CA GLU A 443 0.80 -31.23 9.01
C GLU A 443 1.95 -30.34 8.57
N VAL A 444 2.98 -30.98 8.03
CA VAL A 444 4.15 -30.31 7.46
C VAL A 444 4.03 -30.27 5.94
N PHE A 445 4.27 -29.09 5.39
CA PHE A 445 4.29 -28.85 3.96
C PHE A 445 5.65 -28.32 3.56
N TYR A 446 6.08 -28.60 2.35
CA TYR A 446 7.24 -27.97 1.73
C TYR A 446 7.07 -27.86 0.23
N SER A 447 7.73 -26.85 -0.32
CA SER A 447 7.79 -26.56 -1.74
C SER A 447 9.13 -25.92 -2.07
N GLY A 448 9.75 -26.32 -3.16
CA GLY A 448 11.01 -25.74 -3.61
C GLY A 448 11.15 -25.80 -5.12
N GLY A 449 11.89 -24.85 -5.67
CA GLY A 449 12.02 -24.77 -7.11
C GLY A 449 12.84 -23.56 -7.58
N VAL A 450 12.57 -23.17 -8.81
CA VAL A 450 13.18 -22.04 -9.46
C VAL A 450 12.17 -20.90 -9.64
N MET A 451 12.64 -19.67 -9.63
CA MET A 451 11.80 -18.50 -9.88
C MET A 451 12.54 -17.47 -10.72
N ILE A 452 11.78 -16.72 -11.48
CA ILE A 452 12.23 -15.53 -12.20
C ILE A 452 11.55 -14.33 -11.55
N GLU A 453 12.35 -13.38 -11.05
CA GLU A 453 11.86 -12.19 -10.37
C GLU A 453 12.28 -10.94 -11.14
N ILE A 454 11.32 -10.08 -11.44
CA ILE A 454 11.49 -8.86 -12.22
C ILE A 454 11.06 -7.67 -11.36
N GLY A 455 11.86 -6.58 -11.38
CA GLY A 455 11.54 -5.35 -10.64
C GLY A 455 11.55 -5.54 -9.12
N ASP A 456 12.54 -6.30 -8.60
CA ASP A 456 12.67 -6.58 -7.16
C ASP A 456 11.41 -7.16 -6.51
N GLY A 457 10.65 -7.99 -7.25
CA GLY A 457 9.43 -8.63 -6.78
C GLY A 457 8.14 -7.97 -7.25
N LEU A 458 8.21 -6.97 -8.13
CA LEU A 458 7.01 -6.43 -8.78
C LEU A 458 6.25 -7.54 -9.53
N PHE A 459 7.00 -8.37 -10.29
CA PHE A 459 6.50 -9.58 -10.92
C PHE A 459 7.42 -10.75 -10.62
N ALA A 460 6.87 -11.91 -10.33
CA ALA A 460 7.66 -13.12 -10.26
C ALA A 460 6.87 -14.32 -10.82
N PHE A 461 7.61 -15.23 -11.47
CA PHE A 461 7.11 -16.51 -11.93
C PHE A 461 7.84 -17.60 -11.14
N HIS A 462 7.09 -18.59 -10.65
CA HIS A 462 7.62 -19.66 -9.80
C HIS A 462 7.31 -21.01 -10.44
N LEU A 463 8.29 -21.88 -10.46
CA LEU A 463 8.13 -23.27 -10.89
C LEU A 463 8.50 -24.21 -9.74
N PRO A 464 7.52 -24.71 -8.97
CA PRO A 464 7.74 -25.73 -7.97
C PRO A 464 8.22 -27.04 -8.62
N LEU A 465 9.36 -27.55 -8.15
CA LEU A 465 9.97 -28.81 -8.62
C LEU A 465 9.89 -29.91 -7.57
N ILE A 466 10.03 -29.55 -6.30
CA ILE A 466 10.01 -30.44 -5.15
C ILE A 466 8.87 -29.96 -4.25
N VAL A 467 7.92 -30.84 -3.96
CA VAL A 467 6.74 -30.52 -3.13
C VAL A 467 6.42 -31.68 -2.18
N SER A 468 5.78 -31.36 -1.06
CA SER A 468 5.29 -32.37 -0.11
C SER A 468 4.25 -33.29 -0.75
N GLN A 469 4.08 -34.49 -0.18
CA GLN A 469 3.23 -35.54 -0.74
C GLN A 469 1.81 -35.04 -1.05
N LYS A 470 1.16 -34.34 -0.13
CA LYS A 470 -0.20 -33.82 -0.33
C LYS A 470 -0.33 -32.90 -1.51
N ILE A 471 0.63 -31.98 -1.69
CA ILE A 471 0.68 -31.07 -2.85
C ILE A 471 0.90 -31.91 -4.13
N SER A 472 1.81 -32.89 -4.08
CA SER A 472 2.09 -33.78 -5.20
C SER A 472 0.85 -34.60 -5.62
N ASP A 473 0.07 -35.06 -4.66
CA ASP A 473 -1.13 -35.86 -4.93
C ASP A 473 -2.21 -35.02 -5.63
N ILE A 474 -2.35 -33.75 -5.25
CA ILE A 474 -3.24 -32.82 -5.97
C ILE A 474 -2.73 -32.60 -7.39
N TYR A 475 -1.43 -32.35 -7.57
CA TYR A 475 -0.87 -32.17 -8.90
C TYR A 475 -1.13 -33.42 -9.81
N LYS A 476 -1.07 -34.59 -9.25
CA LYS A 476 -1.39 -35.85 -9.97
C LYS A 476 -2.89 -35.98 -10.27
N SER A 477 -3.75 -35.72 -9.29
CA SER A 477 -5.21 -35.80 -9.46
C SER A 477 -5.74 -34.84 -10.50
N GLU A 478 -5.12 -33.66 -10.59
CA GLU A 478 -5.45 -32.64 -11.59
C GLU A 478 -4.66 -32.81 -12.91
N SER A 479 -3.87 -33.87 -13.05
CA SER A 479 -3.04 -34.16 -14.23
C SER A 479 -2.15 -32.99 -14.64
N ARG A 480 -1.57 -32.28 -13.66
CA ARG A 480 -0.73 -31.11 -13.92
C ARG A 480 0.61 -31.51 -14.55
N ASN A 481 0.87 -30.99 -15.73
CA ASN A 481 2.19 -31.02 -16.35
C ASN A 481 3.10 -29.92 -15.79
N LEU A 482 4.37 -29.89 -16.20
CA LEU A 482 5.35 -28.93 -15.70
C LEU A 482 4.90 -27.46 -15.85
N LEU A 483 4.37 -27.09 -17.02
CA LEU A 483 3.91 -25.73 -17.29
C LEU A 483 2.65 -25.36 -16.49
N SER A 484 1.82 -26.35 -16.18
CA SER A 484 0.62 -26.11 -15.38
C SER A 484 0.90 -25.94 -13.88
N LYS A 485 2.13 -26.23 -13.42
CA LYS A 485 2.58 -25.93 -12.05
C LYS A 485 3.09 -24.51 -11.88
N ILE A 486 3.39 -23.81 -13.00
CA ILE A 486 3.88 -22.43 -12.91
C ILE A 486 2.83 -21.55 -12.25
N THR A 487 3.25 -20.85 -11.19
CA THR A 487 2.50 -19.80 -10.50
C THR A 487 3.15 -18.45 -10.77
N PHE A 488 2.43 -17.39 -10.51
CA PHE A 488 2.99 -16.04 -10.60
C PHE A 488 2.50 -15.18 -9.45
N SER A 489 3.27 -14.16 -9.14
CA SER A 489 2.92 -13.14 -8.16
C SER A 489 3.14 -11.75 -8.73
N MET A 490 2.35 -10.80 -8.25
CA MET A 490 2.40 -9.40 -8.66
C MET A 490 2.17 -8.51 -7.43
N ASP A 491 3.12 -7.64 -7.15
CA ASP A 491 3.06 -6.70 -6.03
C ASP A 491 2.89 -5.27 -6.54
N LEU A 492 1.64 -4.88 -6.79
CA LEU A 492 1.32 -3.55 -7.30
C LEU A 492 1.55 -2.42 -6.27
N HIS A 493 1.67 -2.74 -4.97
CA HIS A 493 2.03 -1.75 -3.95
C HIS A 493 3.39 -1.12 -4.24
N ARG A 494 4.29 -1.87 -4.89
CA ARG A 494 5.60 -1.36 -5.34
C ARG A 494 5.54 -0.33 -6.47
N LEU A 495 4.41 -0.20 -7.13
CA LEU A 495 4.14 0.84 -8.13
C LEU A 495 3.53 2.11 -7.52
N ASN A 496 3.15 2.06 -6.24
CA ASN A 496 2.55 3.20 -5.56
C ASN A 496 3.64 4.20 -5.14
N PRO A 497 3.83 5.33 -5.85
CA PRO A 497 4.90 6.26 -5.56
C PRO A 497 4.74 6.94 -4.19
N TRP A 498 3.51 7.04 -3.67
CA TRP A 498 3.24 7.65 -2.37
C TRP A 498 3.64 6.74 -1.21
N GLU A 499 3.41 5.44 -1.31
CA GLU A 499 3.88 4.47 -0.31
C GLU A 499 5.39 4.35 -0.35
N LEU A 500 5.98 4.32 -1.55
CA LEU A 500 7.43 4.35 -1.71
C LEU A 500 8.03 5.63 -1.11
N ALA A 501 7.41 6.78 -1.33
CA ALA A 501 7.87 8.04 -0.74
C ALA A 501 7.77 8.01 0.80
N ASP A 502 6.71 7.48 1.35
CA ASP A 502 6.52 7.40 2.81
C ASP A 502 7.48 6.39 3.47
N ASP A 503 7.86 5.32 2.79
CA ASP A 503 8.74 4.27 3.32
C ASP A 503 10.23 4.52 3.06
N TYR A 504 10.61 5.30 2.02
CA TYR A 504 12.00 5.44 1.58
C TYR A 504 12.56 6.86 1.59
N ILE A 505 11.74 7.88 1.74
CA ILE A 505 12.23 9.27 1.80
C ILE A 505 12.71 9.65 3.22
N PHE A 506 12.83 8.72 4.10
CA PHE A 506 13.44 8.99 5.43
C PHE A 506 14.01 7.79 6.12
#